data_0ef00ac3047841a6486d7725774fcbd5
#
_entry.id   0ef00ac3047841a6486d7725774fcbd5
#
_cell.length_a   1.000
_cell.length_b   1.000
_cell.length_c   1.000
_cell.angle_alpha   90.00
_cell.angle_beta   90.00
_cell.angle_gamma   90.00
#
_symmetry.space_group_name_H-M   'P 1'
#
loop_
_entity.id
_entity.type
_entity.pdbx_description
1 polymer ?
#
loop_
_entity_poly.entity_id
_entity_poly.type
_entity_poly.pdbx_seq_one_letter_code
_entity_poly.pdbx_strand_id
1 'polypeptide(L)'
;HYPLRRQRQMCIRDSDRAFHKDPLAIAELGRCLVRGLTYAGVGAVGKHFPGHGGVIEDTHLDEAIDNREVAEIMAQDVLPFKVLSSSLSGVMPSHVRYSKFDTQPACFSRQWLIDILRNDLNFQGLVFSDDLSMRAAELVGDVASRSRLAIDAGCDFILVCNNSEDADRALRSISDHRLNNDQQIMKKMFSTIDMPSFVNTRSDEYKASLSRIEST
;
A
#
# COMPACT_ATOMS: atom_id res chain seq x y z
N HIS A 1 -26.79 -18.63 0.96
CA HIS A 1 -25.95 -18.09 2.03
C HIS A 1 -24.56 -17.81 1.49
N TYR A 2 -24.19 -16.59 1.42
CA TYR A 2 -23.40 -15.87 0.45
C TYR A 2 -21.96 -15.63 0.85
N PRO A 3 -21.06 -15.41 -0.13
CA PRO A 3 -19.64 -15.10 0.08
C PRO A 3 -19.38 -13.89 1.00
N LEU A 4 -20.38 -13.06 1.23
CA LEU A 4 -20.31 -11.90 2.13
C LEU A 4 -19.98 -12.23 3.60
N ARG A 5 -20.12 -13.50 4.03
CA ARG A 5 -19.69 -13.92 5.37
C ARG A 5 -18.17 -14.13 5.47
N ARG A 6 -17.49 -14.46 4.35
CA ARG A 6 -16.03 -14.63 4.35
C ARG A 6 -15.31 -13.28 4.48
N GLN A 7 -15.83 -12.23 3.87
CA GLN A 7 -15.29 -10.87 4.05
C GLN A 7 -15.48 -10.29 5.46
N ARG A 8 -16.41 -10.85 6.28
CA ARG A 8 -16.55 -10.47 7.70
C ARG A 8 -15.57 -11.16 8.64
N GLN A 9 -14.82 -12.16 8.16
CA GLN A 9 -13.79 -12.87 8.91
C GLN A 9 -12.37 -12.48 8.48
N MET A 10 -12.25 -11.38 7.77
CA MET A 10 -10.94 -10.75 7.57
C MET A 10 -10.30 -10.53 8.93
N CYS A 11 -9.01 -10.74 8.99
CA CYS A 11 -8.18 -10.50 10.16
C CYS A 11 -8.74 -9.33 10.99
N ILE A 12 -9.06 -9.56 12.25
CA ILE A 12 -9.66 -8.55 13.15
C ILE A 12 -8.90 -7.22 13.05
N ARG A 13 -7.61 -7.29 12.79
CA ARG A 13 -6.73 -6.14 12.62
C ARG A 13 -6.95 -5.37 11.31
N ASP A 14 -7.31 -6.04 10.22
CA ASP A 14 -7.55 -5.40 8.92
C ASP A 14 -8.99 -4.94 8.76
N SER A 15 -9.96 -5.61 9.40
CA SER A 15 -11.36 -5.19 9.37
C SER A 15 -11.59 -3.82 10.01
N ASP A 16 -10.87 -3.49 11.07
CA ASP A 16 -10.97 -2.19 11.75
C ASP A 16 -10.23 -1.05 11.02
N ARG A 17 -9.39 -1.38 10.04
CA ARG A 17 -8.62 -0.42 9.23
C ARG A 17 -9.10 -0.30 7.79
N ALA A 18 -10.04 -1.14 7.38
CA ALA A 18 -10.63 -1.07 6.04
C ALA A 18 -11.77 -0.04 6.01
N PHE A 19 -11.83 0.77 4.97
CA PHE A 19 -12.86 1.78 4.82
C PHE A 19 -14.26 1.18 4.64
N HIS A 20 -14.37 0.17 3.78
CA HIS A 20 -15.64 -0.47 3.44
C HIS A 20 -15.40 -1.82 2.75
N LYS A 21 -16.47 -2.62 2.58
CA LYS A 21 -16.42 -3.87 1.81
C LYS A 21 -16.72 -3.68 0.31
N ASP A 22 -17.38 -2.60 -0.06
CA ASP A 22 -17.70 -2.26 -1.45
C ASP A 22 -16.54 -1.46 -2.04
N PRO A 23 -15.94 -1.90 -3.16
CA PRO A 23 -14.78 -1.24 -3.76
C PRO A 23 -15.08 0.18 -4.26
N LEU A 24 -16.30 0.47 -4.68
CA LEU A 24 -16.69 1.83 -5.07
C LEU A 24 -16.79 2.75 -3.85
N ALA A 25 -17.34 2.26 -2.75
CA ALA A 25 -17.35 3.01 -1.49
C ALA A 25 -15.92 3.25 -0.97
N ILE A 26 -15.02 2.26 -1.08
CA ILE A 26 -13.60 2.43 -0.74
C ILE A 26 -12.97 3.52 -1.60
N ALA A 27 -13.23 3.52 -2.91
CA ALA A 27 -12.69 4.52 -3.83
C ALA A 27 -13.16 5.95 -3.47
N GLU A 28 -14.45 6.13 -3.13
CA GLU A 28 -15.00 7.44 -2.74
C GLU A 28 -14.44 7.93 -1.39
N LEU A 29 -14.43 7.07 -0.38
CA LEU A 29 -13.87 7.42 0.94
C LEU A 29 -12.36 7.71 0.83
N GLY A 30 -11.64 6.89 0.06
CA GLY A 30 -10.23 7.11 -0.25
C GLY A 30 -9.99 8.44 -0.95
N ARG A 31 -10.83 8.81 -1.92
CA ARG A 31 -10.74 10.09 -2.61
C ARG A 31 -10.92 11.27 -1.66
N CYS A 32 -11.88 11.20 -0.74
CA CYS A 32 -12.08 12.23 0.27
C CYS A 32 -10.86 12.37 1.19
N LEU A 33 -10.29 11.24 1.65
CA LEU A 33 -9.09 11.25 2.48
C LEU A 33 -7.88 11.82 1.73
N VAL A 34 -7.63 11.35 0.50
CA VAL A 34 -6.52 11.83 -0.33
C VAL A 34 -6.63 13.35 -0.57
N ARG A 35 -7.84 13.86 -0.87
CA ARG A 35 -8.06 15.30 -1.02
C ARG A 35 -7.72 16.07 0.26
N GLY A 36 -8.13 15.57 1.43
CA GLY A 36 -7.80 16.18 2.71
C GLY A 36 -6.30 16.22 2.97
N LEU A 37 -5.61 15.10 2.73
CA LEU A 37 -4.15 15.01 2.87
C LEU A 37 -3.42 15.96 1.90
N THR A 38 -3.85 15.97 0.63
CA THR A 38 -3.28 16.87 -0.39
C THR A 38 -3.49 18.34 -0.03
N TYR A 39 -4.69 18.69 0.46
CA TYR A 39 -4.97 20.05 0.94
C TYR A 39 -4.06 20.45 2.11
N ALA A 40 -3.73 19.49 2.97
CA ALA A 40 -2.76 19.67 4.05
C ALA A 40 -1.29 19.59 3.60
N GLY A 41 -1.01 19.44 2.30
CA GLY A 41 0.34 19.29 1.77
C GLY A 41 1.02 17.97 2.10
N VAL A 42 0.25 16.93 2.43
CA VAL A 42 0.75 15.60 2.78
C VAL A 42 0.48 14.63 1.63
N GLY A 43 1.49 13.85 1.25
CA GLY A 43 1.34 12.79 0.27
C GLY A 43 0.55 11.61 0.83
N ALA A 44 -0.32 11.02 0.00
CA ALA A 44 -1.11 9.85 0.36
C ALA A 44 -0.51 8.57 -0.20
N VAL A 45 -0.45 7.51 0.62
CA VAL A 45 0.01 6.17 0.22
C VAL A 45 -1.17 5.19 0.31
N GLY A 46 -1.52 4.57 -0.82
CA GLY A 46 -2.53 3.51 -0.87
C GLY A 46 -1.93 2.15 -0.52
N LYS A 47 -2.60 1.38 0.35
CA LYS A 47 -2.14 0.05 0.77
C LYS A 47 -3.28 -0.88 1.12
N HIS A 48 -3.10 -2.17 0.98
CA HIS A 48 -1.95 -2.88 0.40
C HIS A 48 -2.32 -3.39 -0.99
N PHE A 49 -1.61 -2.92 -2.00
CA PHE A 49 -1.87 -3.27 -3.41
C PHE A 49 -1.51 -4.76 -3.68
N PRO A 50 -2.25 -5.48 -4.50
CA PRO A 50 -3.46 -5.11 -5.25
C PRO A 50 -4.74 -5.10 -4.41
N GLY A 51 -4.70 -5.56 -3.17
CA GLY A 51 -5.76 -5.64 -2.18
C GLY A 51 -5.47 -6.72 -1.14
N HIS A 52 -6.13 -6.72 -0.02
CA HIS A 52 -5.93 -7.72 1.05
C HIS A 52 -7.26 -8.36 1.46
N GLY A 53 -8.33 -8.05 0.72
CA GLY A 53 -9.70 -8.42 1.10
C GLY A 53 -10.07 -9.87 0.83
N GLY A 54 -9.27 -10.63 0.08
CA GLY A 54 -9.55 -12.01 -0.29
C GLY A 54 -8.92 -13.07 0.60
N VAL A 55 -8.09 -12.66 1.56
CA VAL A 55 -7.38 -13.56 2.48
C VAL A 55 -7.80 -13.34 3.92
N ILE A 56 -7.72 -14.40 4.74
CA ILE A 56 -8.06 -14.38 6.16
C ILE A 56 -6.78 -14.30 7.00
N GLU A 57 -5.69 -14.79 6.43
CA GLU A 57 -4.40 -14.91 7.09
C GLU A 57 -3.78 -13.52 7.35
N ASP A 58 -3.21 -13.35 8.53
CA ASP A 58 -2.40 -12.19 8.87
C ASP A 58 -0.98 -12.40 8.34
N THR A 59 -0.57 -11.63 7.35
CA THR A 59 0.77 -11.67 6.74
C THR A 59 1.91 -11.38 7.72
N HIS A 60 1.60 -10.86 8.91
CA HIS A 60 2.58 -10.73 9.98
C HIS A 60 2.92 -12.07 10.64
N LEU A 61 2.02 -13.05 10.56
CA LEU A 61 2.13 -14.33 11.26
C LEU A 61 2.33 -15.52 10.31
N ASP A 62 1.70 -15.48 9.12
CA ASP A 62 1.65 -16.60 8.18
C ASP A 62 1.69 -16.16 6.72
N GLU A 63 1.91 -17.14 5.82
CA GLU A 63 1.73 -16.94 4.39
C GLU A 63 0.25 -16.73 4.06
N ALA A 64 -0.06 -15.63 3.37
CA ALA A 64 -1.39 -15.36 2.86
C ALA A 64 -1.46 -15.68 1.37
N ILE A 65 -2.41 -16.55 0.97
CA ILE A 65 -2.60 -16.98 -0.41
C ILE A 65 -4.02 -16.66 -0.86
N ASP A 66 -4.12 -15.83 -1.88
CA ASP A 66 -5.39 -15.58 -2.57
C ASP A 66 -5.50 -16.48 -3.79
N ASN A 67 -6.53 -17.33 -3.81
CA ASN A 67 -6.79 -18.32 -4.87
C ASN A 67 -7.94 -17.87 -5.80
N ARG A 68 -8.42 -16.64 -5.67
CA ARG A 68 -9.47 -16.09 -6.54
C ARG A 68 -8.97 -15.94 -7.98
N GLU A 69 -9.94 -15.83 -8.90
CA GLU A 69 -9.62 -15.53 -10.29
C GLU A 69 -9.07 -14.10 -10.42
N VAL A 70 -8.11 -13.91 -11.30
CA VAL A 70 -7.48 -12.60 -11.55
C VAL A 70 -8.51 -11.54 -11.92
N ALA A 71 -9.51 -11.92 -12.73
CA ALA A 71 -10.59 -11.01 -13.13
C ALA A 71 -11.40 -10.50 -11.92
N GLU A 72 -11.60 -11.32 -10.90
CA GLU A 72 -12.28 -10.93 -9.67
C GLU A 72 -11.44 -9.94 -8.85
N ILE A 73 -10.15 -10.23 -8.70
CA ILE A 73 -9.20 -9.33 -7.99
C ILE A 73 -9.13 -7.98 -8.69
N MET A 74 -9.03 -7.98 -10.03
CA MET A 74 -9.00 -6.75 -10.83
C MET A 74 -10.28 -5.93 -10.70
N ALA A 75 -11.45 -6.60 -10.65
CA ALA A 75 -12.75 -5.93 -10.58
C ALA A 75 -13.08 -5.40 -9.17
N GLN A 76 -12.51 -5.98 -8.12
CA GLN A 76 -12.84 -5.66 -6.74
C GLN A 76 -11.68 -4.94 -6.03
N ASP A 77 -10.55 -5.64 -5.88
CA ASP A 77 -9.45 -5.19 -5.02
C ASP A 77 -8.62 -4.10 -5.69
N VAL A 78 -8.35 -4.23 -7.00
CA VAL A 78 -7.56 -3.27 -7.78
C VAL A 78 -8.37 -2.01 -8.12
N LEU A 79 -9.70 -2.09 -8.16
CA LEU A 79 -10.56 -0.97 -8.57
C LEU A 79 -10.32 0.32 -7.78
N PRO A 80 -10.24 0.34 -6.45
CA PRO A 80 -9.90 1.56 -5.70
C PRO A 80 -8.56 2.16 -6.09
N PHE A 81 -7.54 1.34 -6.30
CA PHE A 81 -6.22 1.80 -6.76
C PHE A 81 -6.29 2.39 -8.17
N LYS A 82 -7.04 1.76 -9.08
CA LYS A 82 -7.28 2.28 -10.43
C LYS A 82 -7.93 3.67 -10.40
N VAL A 83 -8.97 3.84 -9.58
CA VAL A 83 -9.68 5.12 -9.44
C VAL A 83 -8.78 6.21 -8.84
N LEU A 84 -7.88 5.84 -7.93
CA LEU A 84 -7.05 6.77 -7.17
C LEU A 84 -5.62 6.92 -7.74
N SER A 85 -5.25 6.17 -8.79
CA SER A 85 -3.88 6.09 -9.30
C SER A 85 -3.22 7.44 -9.56
N SER A 86 -3.96 8.40 -10.13
CA SER A 86 -3.46 9.75 -10.42
C SER A 86 -3.35 10.68 -9.20
N SER A 87 -3.98 10.30 -8.08
CA SER A 87 -4.06 11.13 -6.87
C SER A 87 -3.17 10.64 -5.74
N LEU A 88 -2.77 9.36 -5.77
CA LEU A 88 -1.86 8.78 -4.80
C LEU A 88 -0.41 9.21 -5.07
N SER A 89 0.29 9.63 -4.02
CA SER A 89 1.73 9.92 -4.07
C SER A 89 2.57 8.65 -3.99
N GLY A 90 2.03 7.60 -3.36
CA GLY A 90 2.69 6.31 -3.23
C GLY A 90 1.70 5.15 -3.16
N VAL A 91 2.22 3.95 -3.40
CA VAL A 91 1.53 2.67 -3.21
C VAL A 91 2.44 1.71 -2.46
N MET A 92 1.86 0.90 -1.58
CA MET A 92 2.55 -0.17 -0.86
C MET A 92 1.91 -1.51 -1.26
N PRO A 93 2.65 -2.40 -1.95
CA PRO A 93 2.16 -3.74 -2.26
C PRO A 93 2.15 -4.65 -1.03
N SER A 94 1.28 -5.65 -1.05
CA SER A 94 1.13 -6.65 0.01
C SER A 94 2.15 -7.79 -0.11
N HIS A 95 2.34 -8.54 0.98
CA HIS A 95 3.01 -9.84 0.95
C HIS A 95 2.05 -11.00 0.66
N VAL A 96 0.87 -10.73 0.12
CA VAL A 96 -0.07 -11.76 -0.34
C VAL A 96 0.39 -12.35 -1.66
N ARG A 97 0.32 -13.68 -1.79
CA ARG A 97 0.55 -14.41 -3.04
C ARG A 97 -0.79 -14.67 -3.72
N TYR A 98 -0.93 -14.18 -4.94
CA TYR A 98 -2.13 -14.37 -5.79
C TYR A 98 -1.84 -15.54 -6.72
N SER A 99 -2.12 -16.77 -6.25
CA SER A 99 -1.62 -18.02 -6.82
C SER A 99 -2.01 -18.28 -8.28
N LYS A 100 -3.09 -17.66 -8.77
CA LYS A 100 -3.51 -17.74 -10.17
C LYS A 100 -2.90 -16.67 -11.07
N PHE A 101 -2.08 -15.80 -10.52
CA PHE A 101 -1.43 -14.73 -11.29
C PHE A 101 0.09 -14.83 -11.25
N ASP A 102 0.67 -14.96 -10.04
CA ASP A 102 2.12 -15.09 -9.88
C ASP A 102 2.45 -16.05 -8.73
N THR A 103 3.60 -16.68 -8.84
CA THR A 103 4.17 -17.54 -7.78
C THR A 103 4.76 -16.72 -6.63
N GLN A 104 5.12 -15.45 -6.88
CA GLN A 104 5.67 -14.54 -5.90
C GLN A 104 4.56 -13.72 -5.21
N PRO A 105 4.74 -13.34 -3.94
CA PRO A 105 3.91 -12.31 -3.30
C PRO A 105 3.95 -10.98 -4.09
N ALA A 106 2.88 -10.20 -4.03
CA ALA A 106 2.74 -8.98 -4.84
C ALA A 106 3.92 -8.01 -4.68
N CYS A 107 4.48 -7.88 -3.47
CA CYS A 107 5.64 -7.03 -3.21
C CYS A 107 6.91 -7.44 -3.99
N PHE A 108 7.00 -8.71 -4.41
CA PHE A 108 8.13 -9.28 -5.14
C PHE A 108 7.76 -9.65 -6.59
N SER A 109 6.57 -9.28 -7.04
CA SER A 109 6.03 -9.61 -8.35
C SER A 109 6.19 -8.46 -9.33
N ARG A 110 7.05 -8.65 -10.33
CA ARG A 110 7.18 -7.71 -11.44
C ARG A 110 5.88 -7.57 -12.24
N GLN A 111 5.09 -8.63 -12.35
CA GLN A 111 3.80 -8.60 -13.04
C GLN A 111 2.83 -7.66 -12.31
N TRP A 112 2.75 -7.73 -10.97
CA TRP A 112 1.92 -6.80 -10.21
C TRP A 112 2.41 -5.36 -10.25
N LEU A 113 3.73 -5.13 -10.11
CA LEU A 113 4.26 -3.78 -9.94
C LEU A 113 4.52 -3.07 -11.27
N ILE A 114 4.99 -3.79 -12.29
CA ILE A 114 5.30 -3.17 -13.58
C ILE A 114 4.11 -3.30 -14.54
N ASP A 115 3.61 -4.53 -14.75
CA ASP A 115 2.62 -4.72 -15.80
C ASP A 115 1.26 -4.14 -15.38
N ILE A 116 0.80 -4.45 -14.16
CA ILE A 116 -0.49 -3.94 -13.70
C ILE A 116 -0.37 -2.50 -13.17
N LEU A 117 0.44 -2.27 -12.12
CA LEU A 117 0.44 -0.97 -11.42
C LEU A 117 1.01 0.15 -12.31
N ARG A 118 2.19 -0.05 -12.92
CA ARG A 118 2.84 0.97 -13.73
C ARG A 118 2.19 1.11 -15.11
N ASN A 119 1.97 0.00 -15.83
CA ASN A 119 1.53 0.05 -17.22
C ASN A 119 0.00 0.16 -17.31
N ASP A 120 -0.76 -0.78 -16.74
CA ASP A 120 -2.23 -0.81 -16.91
C ASP A 120 -2.93 0.29 -16.11
N LEU A 121 -2.49 0.57 -14.87
CA LEU A 121 -3.06 1.62 -14.03
C LEU A 121 -2.38 2.98 -14.26
N ASN A 122 -1.31 3.04 -15.06
CA ASN A 122 -0.51 4.24 -15.33
C ASN A 122 -0.07 4.98 -14.05
N PHE A 123 0.29 4.23 -13.01
CA PHE A 123 0.69 4.82 -11.73
C PHE A 123 2.09 5.44 -11.82
N GLN A 124 2.20 6.73 -11.48
CA GLN A 124 3.44 7.52 -11.58
C GLN A 124 4.02 7.95 -10.23
N GLY A 125 3.44 7.47 -9.13
CA GLY A 125 3.92 7.74 -7.77
C GLY A 125 5.01 6.78 -7.33
N LEU A 126 5.39 6.83 -6.06
CA LEU A 126 6.40 5.95 -5.46
C LEU A 126 5.81 4.59 -5.06
N VAL A 127 6.61 3.55 -5.18
CA VAL A 127 6.28 2.22 -4.68
C VAL A 127 7.17 1.90 -3.49
N PHE A 128 6.55 1.73 -2.32
CA PHE A 128 7.21 1.33 -1.08
C PHE A 128 6.98 -0.16 -0.87
N SER A 129 8.00 -0.95 -0.56
CA SER A 129 7.71 -2.31 -0.10
C SER A 129 6.86 -2.28 1.16
N ASP A 130 6.10 -3.35 1.44
CA ASP A 130 5.68 -3.60 2.82
C ASP A 130 6.90 -3.99 3.67
N ASP A 131 6.74 -4.07 4.98
CA ASP A 131 7.85 -4.38 5.88
C ASP A 131 8.49 -5.74 5.55
N LEU A 132 9.75 -5.70 5.13
CA LEU A 132 10.50 -6.90 4.76
C LEU A 132 10.87 -7.77 5.97
N SER A 133 10.65 -7.31 7.19
CA SER A 133 10.83 -8.12 8.41
C SER A 133 9.59 -8.98 8.74
N MET A 134 8.48 -8.84 8.00
CA MET A 134 7.29 -9.65 8.20
C MET A 134 7.52 -11.12 7.86
N ARG A 135 6.87 -12.03 8.60
CA ARG A 135 7.00 -13.47 8.42
C ARG A 135 6.65 -13.94 7.00
N ALA A 136 5.60 -13.38 6.40
CA ALA A 136 5.24 -13.71 5.01
C ALA A 136 6.35 -13.36 4.01
N ALA A 137 7.19 -12.36 4.29
CA ALA A 137 8.35 -12.03 3.48
C ALA A 137 9.51 -13.01 3.69
N GLU A 138 9.61 -13.66 4.87
CA GLU A 138 10.70 -14.61 5.18
C GLU A 138 10.71 -15.84 4.26
N LEU A 139 9.56 -16.22 3.72
CA LEU A 139 9.43 -17.33 2.79
C LEU A 139 10.20 -17.11 1.48
N VAL A 140 10.54 -15.86 1.15
CA VAL A 140 11.25 -15.52 -0.09
C VAL A 140 12.79 -15.51 0.09
N GLY A 141 13.26 -15.63 1.31
CA GLY A 141 14.68 -15.69 1.64
C GLY A 141 15.11 -14.78 2.79
N ASP A 142 16.40 -14.54 2.93
CA ASP A 142 16.93 -13.60 3.92
C ASP A 142 16.64 -12.14 3.55
N VAL A 143 16.86 -11.22 4.47
CA VAL A 143 16.55 -9.80 4.26
C VAL A 143 17.31 -9.19 3.07
N ALA A 144 18.54 -9.63 2.80
CA ALA A 144 19.32 -9.16 1.67
C ALA A 144 18.71 -9.61 0.32
N SER A 145 18.26 -10.85 0.25
CA SER A 145 17.56 -11.41 -0.92
C SER A 145 16.22 -10.74 -1.14
N ARG A 146 15.40 -10.58 -0.07
CA ARG A 146 14.12 -9.87 -0.10
C ARG A 146 14.27 -8.43 -0.60
N SER A 147 15.31 -7.74 -0.14
CA SER A 147 15.59 -6.35 -0.54
C SER A 147 15.86 -6.24 -2.04
N ARG A 148 16.73 -7.12 -2.58
CA ARG A 148 17.01 -7.15 -4.02
C ARG A 148 15.77 -7.50 -4.82
N LEU A 149 15.03 -8.53 -4.42
CA LEU A 149 13.80 -8.94 -5.12
C LEU A 149 12.75 -7.84 -5.15
N ALA A 150 12.55 -7.08 -4.06
CA ALA A 150 11.62 -5.96 -4.02
C ALA A 150 12.02 -4.84 -5.00
N ILE A 151 13.30 -4.47 -5.04
CA ILE A 151 13.83 -3.48 -5.98
C ILE A 151 13.70 -3.99 -7.43
N ASP A 152 14.09 -5.24 -7.70
CA ASP A 152 13.98 -5.84 -9.04
C ASP A 152 12.54 -5.97 -9.52
N ALA A 153 11.59 -6.16 -8.60
CA ALA A 153 10.17 -6.16 -8.89
C ALA A 153 9.61 -4.78 -9.23
N GLY A 154 10.26 -3.70 -8.79
CA GLY A 154 9.86 -2.33 -9.10
C GLY A 154 9.51 -1.45 -7.89
N CYS A 155 9.89 -1.84 -6.67
CA CYS A 155 9.83 -0.96 -5.51
C CYS A 155 10.90 0.13 -5.61
N ASP A 156 10.52 1.37 -5.30
CA ASP A 156 11.44 2.52 -5.23
C ASP A 156 12.09 2.63 -3.84
N PHE A 157 11.37 2.17 -2.81
CA PHE A 157 11.82 2.14 -1.42
C PHE A 157 11.54 0.79 -0.78
N ILE A 158 12.43 0.35 0.09
CA ILE A 158 12.24 -0.83 0.93
C ILE A 158 12.11 -0.43 2.40
N LEU A 159 11.25 -1.12 3.12
CA LEU A 159 11.04 -0.94 4.55
C LEU A 159 11.56 -2.16 5.31
N VAL A 160 12.39 -1.92 6.33
CA VAL A 160 12.82 -2.93 7.30
C VAL A 160 12.58 -2.34 8.68
N CYS A 161 11.58 -2.86 9.38
CA CYS A 161 11.12 -2.32 10.65
C CYS A 161 11.70 -3.10 11.83
N ASN A 162 11.90 -2.39 12.95
CA ASN A 162 12.21 -2.99 14.27
C ASN A 162 13.50 -3.81 14.37
N ASN A 163 14.36 -3.84 13.36
CA ASN A 163 15.62 -4.56 13.34
C ASN A 163 16.69 -3.77 12.60
N SER A 164 17.59 -3.09 13.35
CA SER A 164 18.65 -2.26 12.76
C SER A 164 19.72 -3.08 12.05
N GLU A 165 20.02 -4.30 12.49
CA GLU A 165 21.00 -5.16 11.84
C GLU A 165 20.51 -5.62 10.47
N ASP A 166 19.22 -5.98 10.36
CA ASP A 166 18.60 -6.33 9.09
C ASP A 166 18.47 -5.12 8.18
N ALA A 167 18.20 -3.92 8.71
CA ALA A 167 18.21 -2.70 7.92
C ALA A 167 19.60 -2.43 7.32
N ASP A 168 20.66 -2.62 8.08
CA ASP A 168 22.05 -2.50 7.60
C ASP A 168 22.40 -3.57 6.55
N ARG A 169 21.92 -4.79 6.71
CA ARG A 169 22.10 -5.87 5.72
C ARG A 169 21.36 -5.55 4.42
N ALA A 170 20.12 -5.08 4.54
CA ALA A 170 19.32 -4.64 3.41
C ALA A 170 20.02 -3.54 2.63
N LEU A 171 20.45 -2.48 3.31
CA LEU A 171 21.15 -1.34 2.70
C LEU A 171 22.41 -1.79 1.94
N ARG A 172 23.25 -2.63 2.56
CA ARG A 172 24.46 -3.17 1.90
C ARG A 172 24.12 -4.02 0.68
N SER A 173 23.01 -4.74 0.69
CA SER A 173 22.61 -5.64 -0.39
C SER A 173 22.17 -4.94 -1.66
N ILE A 174 21.73 -3.66 -1.55
CA ILE A 174 21.21 -2.86 -2.66
C ILE A 174 22.14 -1.69 -3.02
N SER A 175 23.32 -1.59 -2.41
CA SER A 175 24.27 -0.48 -2.63
C SER A 175 24.66 -0.30 -4.10
N ASP A 176 24.73 -1.40 -4.85
CA ASP A 176 25.12 -1.39 -6.26
C ASP A 176 23.92 -1.28 -7.23
N HIS A 177 22.69 -1.31 -6.69
CA HIS A 177 21.51 -1.10 -7.52
C HIS A 177 21.44 0.38 -7.93
N ARG A 178 21.31 0.61 -9.23
CA ARG A 178 20.93 1.93 -9.75
C ARG A 178 19.48 2.16 -9.39
N LEU A 179 19.27 2.77 -8.23
CA LEU A 179 17.97 3.31 -7.88
C LEU A 179 17.61 4.35 -8.94
N ASN A 180 16.42 4.25 -9.50
CA ASN A 180 15.86 5.31 -10.33
C ASN A 180 15.63 6.54 -9.44
N ASN A 181 16.70 7.27 -9.15
CA ASN A 181 16.68 8.50 -8.38
C ASN A 181 16.04 9.62 -9.22
N ASP A 182 14.79 9.44 -9.55
CA ASP A 182 14.02 10.57 -10.04
C ASP A 182 13.69 11.49 -8.87
N GLN A 183 14.58 12.48 -8.68
CA GLN A 183 14.42 13.51 -7.64
C GLN A 183 13.06 14.22 -7.74
N GLN A 184 12.43 14.24 -8.92
CA GLN A 184 11.10 14.83 -9.10
C GLN A 184 10.02 13.96 -8.44
N ILE A 185 10.13 12.62 -8.53
CA ILE A 185 9.21 11.71 -7.86
C ILE A 185 9.36 11.84 -6.35
N MET A 186 10.59 11.88 -5.85
CA MET A 186 10.84 12.07 -4.41
C MET A 186 10.28 13.39 -3.88
N LYS A 187 10.38 14.46 -4.66
CA LYS A 187 9.82 15.77 -4.26
C LYS A 187 8.31 15.75 -4.04
N LYS A 188 7.57 14.83 -4.69
CA LYS A 188 6.13 14.67 -4.48
C LYS A 188 5.77 14.17 -3.08
N MET A 189 6.71 13.57 -2.36
CA MET A 189 6.50 13.09 -0.99
C MET A 189 6.76 14.15 0.07
N PHE A 190 7.50 15.21 -0.28
CA PHE A 190 7.75 16.31 0.65
C PHE A 190 6.59 17.31 0.62
N SER A 191 6.18 17.76 1.80
CA SER A 191 5.20 18.82 1.91
C SER A 191 5.68 20.06 1.16
N THR A 192 4.82 20.60 0.28
CA THR A 192 5.05 21.87 -0.41
C THR A 192 4.47 23.06 0.33
N ILE A 193 3.81 22.80 1.46
CA ILE A 193 3.17 23.83 2.29
C ILE A 193 4.08 24.15 3.48
N ASP A 194 4.30 25.42 3.68
CA ASP A 194 4.98 25.91 4.88
C ASP A 194 4.10 25.62 6.11
N MET A 195 4.55 24.69 6.95
CA MET A 195 3.77 24.06 8.03
C MET A 195 3.35 24.97 9.22
N PRO A 196 3.75 26.24 9.37
CA PRO A 196 3.47 26.98 10.59
C PRO A 196 1.99 27.25 10.88
N SER A 197 1.15 27.29 9.86
CA SER A 197 -0.25 27.70 10.03
C SER A 197 -1.22 26.54 10.21
N PHE A 198 -0.81 25.29 9.93
CA PHE A 198 -1.74 24.19 9.75
C PHE A 198 -2.02 23.36 10.99
N VAL A 199 -1.13 23.33 11.97
CA VAL A 199 -1.36 22.58 13.21
C VAL A 199 -2.14 23.41 14.23
N ASN A 200 -3.13 24.15 13.77
CA ASN A 200 -4.01 24.84 14.69
C ASN A 200 -5.29 24.00 14.92
N THR A 201 -5.20 23.00 15.80
CA THR A 201 -6.36 22.24 16.31
C THR A 201 -7.42 23.14 16.98
N ARG A 202 -7.17 24.45 17.06
CA ARG A 202 -8.09 25.47 17.55
C ARG A 202 -8.78 26.25 16.42
N SER A 203 -8.45 25.96 15.15
CA SER A 203 -9.13 26.62 14.03
C SER A 203 -10.62 26.33 14.05
N ASP A 204 -11.43 27.29 13.66
CA ASP A 204 -12.89 27.14 13.65
C ASP A 204 -13.33 26.08 12.62
N GLU A 205 -12.57 25.92 11.53
CA GLU A 205 -12.79 24.87 10.55
C GLU A 205 -12.56 23.45 11.14
N TYR A 206 -11.50 23.28 11.94
CA TYR A 206 -11.25 22.01 12.61
C TYR A 206 -12.39 21.67 13.58
N LYS A 207 -12.79 22.64 14.41
CA LYS A 207 -13.89 22.46 15.38
C LYS A 207 -15.22 22.16 14.69
N ALA A 208 -15.52 22.85 13.58
CA ALA A 208 -16.73 22.61 12.79
C ALA A 208 -16.73 21.21 12.15
N SER A 209 -15.57 20.75 11.67
CA SER A 209 -15.41 19.41 11.11
C SER A 209 -15.57 18.33 12.17
N LEU A 210 -14.95 18.51 13.34
CA LEU A 210 -15.07 17.59 14.46
C LEU A 210 -16.52 17.47 14.94
N SER A 211 -17.22 18.59 15.12
CA SER A 211 -18.64 18.64 15.50
C SER A 211 -19.54 17.89 14.52
N ARG A 212 -19.26 17.93 13.22
CA ARG A 212 -20.02 17.16 12.22
C ARG A 212 -19.81 15.66 12.36
N ILE A 213 -18.59 15.22 12.67
CA ILE A 213 -18.28 13.79 12.86
C ILE A 213 -18.95 13.27 14.14
N GLU A 214 -18.93 14.04 15.22
CA GLU A 214 -19.51 13.66 16.51
C GLU A 214 -21.05 13.65 16.50
N SER A 215 -21.68 14.30 15.53
CA SER A 215 -23.14 14.37 15.38
C SER A 215 -23.73 13.28 14.46
N THR A 216 -22.90 12.39 13.93
CA THR A 216 -23.29 11.28 13.05
C THR A 216 -23.26 9.94 13.81
#